data_94cc6b2cd695390548e05fb6dd591f52
#
_entry.id   94cc6b2cd695390548e05fb6dd591f52
#
_cell.length_a   1.000
_cell.length_b   1.000
_cell.length_c   1.000
_cell.angle_alpha   90.00
_cell.angle_beta   90.00
_cell.angle_gamma   90.00
#
_symmetry.space_group_name_H-M   'P 1'
#
loop_
_entity.id
_entity.type
_entity.pdbx_description
1 polymer ?
#
loop_
_entity_poly.entity_id
_entity_poly.type
_entity_poly.pdbx_seq_one_letter_code
_entity_poly.pdbx_strand_id
1 'polypeptide(L)'
;MDNWLLIIVGTIFLICIAFGYVRGFLKLGLSLLSTILTLVLVLFLSPHVTRALKEYTPVDDFLESKVTEKFMPEITSEQLQSIDLTGTPLENLTAEDISKLNEMDWDVLGITADDILSVIGDIPKDVQINLIEEAPLPRFLKDQLIENNNSTIYGELGVKSFPRYVAAYASHLVLNLLSFLVTFLLAIILVKALMFAVNIIGE
;
A
#
# COMPACT_ATOMS: atom_id res chain seq x y z
N MET A 1 67.37 -30.25 16.18
CA MET A 1 66.30 -30.68 15.22
C MET A 1 65.58 -29.43 14.75
N ASP A 2 65.79 -29.11 13.50
CA ASP A 2 65.38 -27.84 12.92
C ASP A 2 63.85 -27.76 12.76
N ASN A 3 63.26 -26.74 13.40
CA ASN A 3 61.79 -26.50 13.34
C ASN A 3 61.30 -25.97 11.97
N TRP A 4 62.04 -26.27 10.89
CA TRP A 4 61.73 -25.82 9.54
C TRP A 4 60.34 -26.28 9.07
N LEU A 5 59.91 -27.46 9.49
CA LEU A 5 58.62 -28.01 9.20
C LEU A 5 57.50 -27.17 9.84
N LEU A 6 57.73 -26.70 11.05
CA LEU A 6 56.79 -25.84 11.78
C LEU A 6 56.66 -24.44 11.11
N ILE A 7 57.79 -23.93 10.57
CA ILE A 7 57.81 -22.68 9.80
C ILE A 7 57.01 -22.81 8.51
N ILE A 8 57.18 -23.94 7.77
CA ILE A 8 56.44 -24.19 6.53
C ILE A 8 54.94 -24.30 6.81
N VAL A 9 54.54 -25.09 7.82
CA VAL A 9 53.16 -25.25 8.21
C VAL A 9 52.55 -23.93 8.66
N GLY A 10 53.26 -23.14 9.47
CA GLY A 10 52.84 -21.82 9.89
C GLY A 10 52.65 -20.86 8.72
N THR A 11 53.57 -20.86 7.76
CA THR A 11 53.46 -20.00 6.57
C THR A 11 52.26 -20.38 5.70
N ILE A 12 52.01 -21.67 5.46
CA ILE A 12 50.83 -22.14 4.73
C ILE A 12 49.54 -21.73 5.44
N PHE A 13 49.52 -21.85 6.77
CA PHE A 13 48.37 -21.45 7.57
C PHE A 13 48.08 -19.94 7.49
N LEU A 14 49.10 -19.09 7.55
CA LEU A 14 48.98 -17.64 7.37
C LEU A 14 48.49 -17.28 5.97
N ILE A 15 48.98 -17.96 4.93
CA ILE A 15 48.54 -17.76 3.57
C ILE A 15 47.07 -18.16 3.44
N CYS A 16 46.62 -19.28 4.01
CA CYS A 16 45.22 -19.71 3.99
C CYS A 16 44.32 -18.72 4.72
N ILE A 17 44.72 -18.17 5.85
CA ILE A 17 43.99 -17.13 6.58
C ILE A 17 43.88 -15.86 5.72
N ALA A 18 44.98 -15.41 5.12
CA ALA A 18 45.01 -14.22 4.29
C ALA A 18 44.07 -14.37 3.06
N PHE A 19 44.15 -15.50 2.37
CA PHE A 19 43.25 -15.79 1.23
C PHE A 19 41.79 -15.93 1.66
N GLY A 20 41.50 -16.57 2.79
CA GLY A 20 40.18 -16.69 3.36
C GLY A 20 39.59 -15.34 3.73
N TYR A 21 40.40 -14.47 4.35
CA TYR A 21 39.99 -13.12 4.70
C TYR A 21 39.68 -12.25 3.48
N VAL A 22 40.57 -12.23 2.49
CA VAL A 22 40.36 -11.46 1.23
C VAL A 22 39.14 -11.95 0.46
N ARG A 23 38.96 -13.26 0.30
CA ARG A 23 37.78 -13.81 -0.36
C ARG A 23 36.48 -13.55 0.41
N GLY A 24 36.52 -13.65 1.74
CA GLY A 24 35.39 -13.33 2.61
C GLY A 24 35.01 -11.85 2.54
N PHE A 25 36.01 -10.97 2.58
CA PHE A 25 35.79 -9.52 2.49
C PHE A 25 35.23 -9.10 1.13
N LEU A 26 35.77 -9.63 0.03
CA LEU A 26 35.23 -9.38 -1.31
C LEU A 26 33.80 -9.86 -1.45
N LYS A 27 33.47 -11.04 -0.92
CA LYS A 27 32.08 -11.56 -0.97
C LYS A 27 31.11 -10.69 -0.17
N LEU A 28 31.53 -10.23 1.02
CA LEU A 28 30.74 -9.29 1.83
C LEU A 28 30.59 -7.94 1.14
N GLY A 29 31.65 -7.41 0.56
CA GLY A 29 31.63 -6.15 -0.20
C GLY A 29 30.69 -6.21 -1.40
N LEU A 30 30.76 -7.28 -2.18
CA LEU A 30 29.86 -7.51 -3.31
C LEU A 30 28.40 -7.68 -2.86
N SER A 31 28.15 -8.36 -1.74
CA SER A 31 26.81 -8.50 -1.18
C SER A 31 26.24 -7.16 -0.73
N LEU A 32 27.04 -6.33 -0.06
CA LEU A 32 26.67 -4.97 0.35
C LEU A 32 26.38 -4.10 -0.88
N LEU A 33 27.26 -4.12 -1.87
CA LEU A 33 27.08 -3.36 -3.11
C LEU A 33 25.81 -3.78 -3.84
N SER A 34 25.53 -5.09 -3.91
CA SER A 34 24.29 -5.62 -4.49
C SER A 34 23.05 -5.14 -3.75
N THR A 35 23.10 -5.09 -2.41
CA THR A 35 21.99 -4.59 -1.59
C THR A 35 21.74 -3.10 -1.82
N ILE A 36 22.81 -2.29 -1.83
CA ILE A 36 22.74 -0.85 -2.12
C ILE A 36 22.18 -0.62 -3.51
N LEU A 37 22.67 -1.34 -4.51
CA LEU A 37 22.19 -1.25 -5.89
C LEU A 37 20.72 -1.62 -5.99
N THR A 38 20.29 -2.67 -5.30
CA THR A 38 18.86 -3.06 -5.24
C THR A 38 18.01 -1.94 -4.65
N LEU A 39 18.43 -1.32 -3.54
CA LEU A 39 17.69 -0.22 -2.93
C LEU A 39 17.61 1.00 -3.86
N VAL A 40 18.69 1.37 -4.52
CA VAL A 40 18.71 2.47 -5.51
C VAL A 40 17.75 2.17 -6.67
N LEU A 41 17.77 0.95 -7.18
CA LEU A 41 16.85 0.52 -8.24
C LEU A 41 15.39 0.58 -7.77
N VAL A 42 15.10 0.15 -6.55
CA VAL A 42 13.74 0.22 -5.99
C VAL A 42 13.27 1.67 -5.92
N LEU A 43 14.07 2.59 -5.39
CA LEU A 43 13.71 3.99 -5.30
C LEU A 43 13.45 4.62 -6.68
N PHE A 44 14.23 4.23 -7.68
CA PHE A 44 14.10 4.78 -9.03
C PHE A 44 12.93 4.16 -9.81
N LEU A 45 12.70 2.85 -9.68
CA LEU A 45 11.65 2.14 -10.41
C LEU A 45 10.26 2.25 -9.77
N SER A 46 10.19 2.41 -8.44
CA SER A 46 8.92 2.43 -7.69
C SER A 46 7.87 3.38 -8.27
N PRO A 47 8.17 4.65 -8.59
CA PRO A 47 7.16 5.55 -9.15
C PRO A 47 6.65 5.10 -10.53
N HIS A 48 7.48 4.44 -11.32
CA HIS A 48 7.08 3.91 -12.64
C HIS A 48 6.17 2.69 -12.50
N VAL A 49 6.48 1.81 -11.54
CA VAL A 49 5.66 0.63 -11.23
C VAL A 49 4.31 1.05 -10.64
N THR A 50 4.28 2.05 -9.74
CA THR A 50 3.03 2.58 -9.19
C THR A 50 2.12 3.13 -10.30
N ARG A 51 2.70 3.89 -11.24
CA ARG A 51 1.94 4.42 -12.38
C ARG A 51 1.40 3.30 -13.26
N ALA A 52 2.24 2.30 -13.57
CA ALA A 52 1.82 1.16 -14.35
C ALA A 52 0.71 0.36 -13.65
N LEU A 53 0.79 0.15 -12.34
CA LEU A 53 -0.27 -0.52 -11.58
C LEU A 53 -1.59 0.26 -11.64
N LYS A 54 -1.56 1.57 -11.50
CA LYS A 54 -2.76 2.42 -11.63
C LYS A 54 -3.38 2.39 -13.02
N GLU A 55 -2.55 2.38 -14.07
CA GLU A 55 -3.01 2.47 -15.45
C GLU A 55 -3.48 1.12 -16.01
N TYR A 56 -2.82 0.03 -15.62
CA TYR A 56 -3.07 -1.30 -16.22
C TYR A 56 -3.87 -2.25 -15.32
N THR A 57 -4.21 -1.86 -14.08
CA THR A 57 -4.98 -2.72 -13.18
C THR A 57 -6.14 -1.96 -12.53
N PRO A 58 -7.33 -2.57 -12.38
CA PRO A 58 -8.47 -1.95 -11.69
C PRO A 58 -8.36 -2.04 -10.15
N VAL A 59 -7.14 -2.21 -9.61
CA VAL A 59 -6.94 -2.41 -8.17
C VAL A 59 -7.33 -1.16 -7.38
N ASP A 60 -7.06 0.04 -7.92
CA ASP A 60 -7.40 1.31 -7.28
C ASP A 60 -8.91 1.44 -7.12
N ASP A 61 -9.66 1.30 -8.22
CA ASP A 61 -11.13 1.40 -8.23
C ASP A 61 -11.78 0.33 -7.35
N PHE A 62 -11.27 -0.90 -7.41
CA PHE A 62 -11.77 -2.01 -6.58
C PHE A 62 -11.57 -1.75 -5.08
N LEU A 63 -10.37 -1.30 -4.69
CA LEU A 63 -10.08 -0.97 -3.30
C LEU A 63 -10.93 0.20 -2.84
N GLU A 64 -11.02 1.26 -3.65
CA GLU A 64 -11.80 2.45 -3.33
C GLU A 64 -13.28 2.12 -3.11
N SER A 65 -13.89 1.35 -3.99
CA SER A 65 -15.30 0.96 -3.85
C SER A 65 -15.55 0.13 -2.58
N LYS A 66 -14.73 -0.90 -2.34
CA LYS A 66 -14.88 -1.78 -1.18
C LYS A 66 -14.62 -1.09 0.16
N VAL A 67 -13.65 -0.20 0.21
CA VAL A 67 -13.36 0.57 1.43
C VAL A 67 -14.45 1.63 1.65
N THR A 68 -14.91 2.32 0.61
CA THR A 68 -16.01 3.29 0.73
C THR A 68 -17.25 2.62 1.32
N GLU A 69 -17.68 1.48 0.75
CA GLU A 69 -18.81 0.70 1.24
C GLU A 69 -18.66 0.32 2.73
N LYS A 70 -17.47 -0.09 3.16
CA LYS A 70 -17.17 -0.50 4.53
C LYS A 70 -17.23 0.65 5.56
N PHE A 71 -16.90 1.86 5.15
CA PHE A 71 -16.85 3.04 6.02
C PHE A 71 -18.10 3.94 5.88
N MET A 72 -19.09 3.50 5.11
CA MET A 72 -20.39 4.16 5.17
C MET A 72 -21.06 3.89 6.52
N PRO A 73 -21.65 4.92 7.14
CA PRO A 73 -22.41 4.71 8.36
C PRO A 73 -23.64 3.84 8.08
N GLU A 74 -24.08 3.12 9.09
CA GLU A 74 -25.42 2.50 9.04
C GLU A 74 -26.45 3.62 8.87
N ILE A 75 -27.11 3.63 7.72
CA ILE A 75 -28.15 4.61 7.40
C ILE A 75 -29.43 4.09 7.99
N THR A 76 -29.96 4.79 8.98
CA THR A 76 -31.26 4.45 9.52
C THR A 76 -32.34 4.91 8.56
N SER A 77 -33.32 4.05 8.29
CA SER A 77 -34.50 4.38 7.50
C SER A 77 -35.21 5.62 8.06
N GLU A 78 -35.14 5.85 9.36
CA GLU A 78 -35.69 7.03 10.05
C GLU A 78 -35.00 8.32 9.63
N GLN A 79 -33.67 8.32 9.44
CA GLN A 79 -32.92 9.49 9.00
C GLN A 79 -33.31 9.91 7.58
N LEU A 80 -33.39 8.95 6.65
CA LEU A 80 -33.79 9.24 5.26
C LEU A 80 -35.27 9.61 5.12
N GLN A 81 -36.16 8.97 5.90
CA GLN A 81 -37.59 9.32 5.89
C GLN A 81 -37.88 10.72 6.46
N SER A 82 -36.97 11.27 7.26
CA SER A 82 -37.11 12.62 7.82
C SER A 82 -36.67 13.74 6.87
N ILE A 83 -36.03 13.38 5.74
CA ILE A 83 -35.48 14.32 4.75
C ILE A 83 -36.39 14.35 3.52
N ASP A 84 -36.60 15.55 2.97
CA ASP A 84 -37.26 15.68 1.66
C ASP A 84 -36.29 15.28 0.55
N LEU A 85 -36.54 14.13 -0.07
CA LEU A 85 -35.69 13.56 -1.14
C LEU A 85 -36.01 14.15 -2.53
N THR A 86 -36.97 15.03 -2.66
CA THR A 86 -37.38 15.61 -3.95
C THR A 86 -36.23 16.40 -4.58
N GLY A 87 -35.89 16.08 -5.83
CA GLY A 87 -34.78 16.71 -6.57
C GLY A 87 -33.39 16.21 -6.15
N THR A 88 -33.31 15.17 -5.34
CA THR A 88 -32.05 14.50 -4.98
C THR A 88 -31.84 13.23 -5.82
N PRO A 89 -30.62 12.67 -5.90
CA PRO A 89 -30.38 11.39 -6.54
C PRO A 89 -31.20 10.23 -5.94
N LEU A 90 -31.70 10.38 -4.72
CA LEU A 90 -32.47 9.38 -3.99
C LEU A 90 -34.00 9.54 -4.15
N GLU A 91 -34.47 10.46 -4.99
CA GLU A 91 -35.90 10.78 -5.20
C GLU A 91 -36.73 9.55 -5.59
N ASN A 92 -36.14 8.62 -6.34
CA ASN A 92 -36.86 7.45 -6.87
C ASN A 92 -36.91 6.27 -5.88
N LEU A 93 -36.30 6.38 -4.70
CA LEU A 93 -36.33 5.32 -3.70
C LEU A 93 -37.70 5.23 -3.03
N THR A 94 -38.23 4.02 -2.98
CA THR A 94 -39.43 3.73 -2.21
C THR A 94 -39.12 3.61 -0.71
N ALA A 95 -40.14 3.73 0.14
CA ALA A 95 -39.98 3.51 1.58
C ALA A 95 -39.46 2.08 1.89
N GLU A 96 -39.76 1.12 1.04
CA GLU A 96 -39.25 -0.25 1.16
C GLU A 96 -37.75 -0.34 0.81
N ASP A 97 -37.33 0.33 -0.27
CA ASP A 97 -35.92 0.41 -0.68
C ASP A 97 -35.08 1.09 0.43
N ILE A 98 -35.57 2.18 0.99
CA ILE A 98 -34.94 2.90 2.12
C ILE A 98 -34.78 1.98 3.33
N SER A 99 -35.79 1.17 3.65
CA SER A 99 -35.74 0.26 4.80
C SER A 99 -34.71 -0.87 4.64
N LYS A 100 -34.38 -1.22 3.40
CA LYS A 100 -33.45 -2.30 3.05
C LYS A 100 -32.09 -1.78 2.54
N LEU A 101 -31.85 -0.48 2.58
CA LEU A 101 -30.68 0.16 1.95
C LEU A 101 -29.34 -0.43 2.47
N ASN A 102 -29.28 -0.83 3.75
CA ASN A 102 -28.09 -1.46 4.35
C ASN A 102 -27.90 -2.93 3.94
N GLU A 103 -28.92 -3.58 3.40
CA GLU A 103 -28.92 -5.00 3.01
C GLU A 103 -28.82 -5.18 1.48
N MET A 104 -29.11 -4.13 0.71
CA MET A 104 -29.17 -4.18 -0.74
C MET A 104 -27.82 -3.78 -1.37
N ASP A 105 -27.55 -4.34 -2.53
CA ASP A 105 -26.45 -3.89 -3.39
C ASP A 105 -26.87 -2.56 -4.06
N TRP A 106 -26.20 -1.48 -3.72
CA TRP A 106 -26.50 -0.13 -4.21
C TRP A 106 -26.32 0.02 -5.71
N ASP A 107 -25.41 -0.77 -6.30
CA ASP A 107 -25.20 -0.80 -7.76
C ASP A 107 -26.49 -1.22 -8.50
N VAL A 108 -27.29 -2.10 -7.89
CA VAL A 108 -28.59 -2.54 -8.47
C VAL A 108 -29.59 -1.40 -8.49
N LEU A 109 -29.51 -0.50 -7.52
CA LEU A 109 -30.38 0.68 -7.42
C LEU A 109 -29.84 1.87 -8.23
N GLY A 110 -28.61 1.77 -8.77
CA GLY A 110 -27.92 2.85 -9.44
C GLY A 110 -27.55 4.01 -8.51
N ILE A 111 -27.35 3.72 -7.21
CA ILE A 111 -27.04 4.69 -6.17
C ILE A 111 -25.59 4.55 -5.78
N THR A 112 -24.92 5.67 -5.57
CA THR A 112 -23.56 5.74 -5.07
C THR A 112 -23.51 6.22 -3.63
N ALA A 113 -22.39 5.92 -2.93
CA ALA A 113 -22.13 6.46 -1.62
C ALA A 113 -22.17 8.01 -1.59
N ASP A 114 -21.74 8.66 -2.68
CA ASP A 114 -21.77 10.12 -2.80
C ASP A 114 -23.19 10.65 -2.90
N ASP A 115 -24.12 9.93 -3.56
CA ASP A 115 -25.53 10.31 -3.64
C ASP A 115 -26.15 10.33 -2.26
N ILE A 116 -25.88 9.31 -1.46
CA ILE A 116 -26.35 9.21 -0.07
C ILE A 116 -25.78 10.34 0.78
N LEU A 117 -24.45 10.53 0.75
CA LEU A 117 -23.78 11.57 1.54
C LEU A 117 -24.16 12.98 1.10
N SER A 118 -24.56 13.20 -0.17
CA SER A 118 -25.07 14.49 -0.64
C SER A 118 -26.37 14.89 0.04
N VAL A 119 -27.16 13.89 0.47
CA VAL A 119 -28.46 14.08 1.13
C VAL A 119 -28.34 14.16 2.65
N ILE A 120 -27.61 13.23 3.27
CA ILE A 120 -27.47 13.16 4.74
C ILE A 120 -26.35 14.05 5.29
N GLY A 121 -25.46 14.57 4.43
CA GLY A 121 -24.26 15.29 4.82
C GLY A 121 -23.09 14.39 5.20
N ASP A 122 -21.92 15.01 5.47
CA ASP A 122 -20.73 14.26 5.89
C ASP A 122 -20.82 13.84 7.36
N ILE A 123 -20.14 12.77 7.70
CA ILE A 123 -20.13 12.16 9.02
C ILE A 123 -19.46 13.10 10.04
N PRO A 124 -20.04 13.31 11.26
CA PRO A 124 -19.39 14.09 12.30
C PRO A 124 -18.01 13.56 12.69
N LYS A 125 -17.08 14.44 13.04
CA LYS A 125 -15.66 14.12 13.24
C LYS A 125 -15.40 13.07 14.33
N ASP A 126 -16.14 13.12 15.41
CA ASP A 126 -16.10 12.15 16.51
C ASP A 126 -16.53 10.75 16.07
N VAL A 127 -17.56 10.66 15.24
CA VAL A 127 -18.01 9.39 14.65
C VAL A 127 -16.97 8.86 13.66
N GLN A 128 -16.36 9.73 12.84
CA GLN A 128 -15.28 9.35 11.94
C GLN A 128 -14.12 8.65 12.66
N ILE A 129 -13.70 9.23 13.80
CA ILE A 129 -12.61 8.67 14.63
C ILE A 129 -13.00 7.29 15.16
N ASN A 130 -14.20 7.16 15.73
CA ASN A 130 -14.69 5.88 16.24
C ASN A 130 -14.75 4.81 15.16
N LEU A 131 -15.23 5.13 13.96
CA LEU A 131 -15.26 4.20 12.82
C LEU A 131 -13.86 3.72 12.43
N ILE A 132 -12.86 4.59 12.46
CA ILE A 132 -11.47 4.18 12.21
C ILE A 132 -10.95 3.29 13.34
N GLU A 133 -11.23 3.62 14.60
CA GLU A 133 -10.76 2.84 15.75
C GLU A 133 -11.37 1.45 15.81
N GLU A 134 -12.64 1.30 15.44
CA GLU A 134 -13.34 0.00 15.40
C GLU A 134 -13.00 -0.84 14.17
N ALA A 135 -12.50 -0.22 13.10
CA ALA A 135 -12.17 -0.93 11.88
C ALA A 135 -11.11 -2.02 12.11
N PRO A 136 -11.18 -3.18 11.44
CA PRO A 136 -10.20 -4.27 11.55
C PRO A 136 -8.91 -3.95 10.81
N LEU A 137 -8.30 -2.80 11.11
CA LEU A 137 -7.07 -2.30 10.51
C LEU A 137 -5.90 -2.40 11.49
N PRO A 138 -4.66 -2.60 10.99
CA PRO A 138 -3.45 -2.47 11.80
C PRO A 138 -3.35 -1.07 12.45
N ARG A 139 -2.84 -1.02 13.68
CA ARG A 139 -2.78 0.23 14.46
C ARG A 139 -2.11 1.38 13.71
N PHE A 140 -0.98 1.11 13.05
CA PHE A 140 -0.27 2.15 12.30
C PHE A 140 -1.11 2.79 11.18
N LEU A 141 -2.02 2.02 10.56
CA LEU A 141 -2.95 2.55 9.55
C LEU A 141 -4.04 3.40 10.19
N LYS A 142 -4.56 3.00 11.35
CA LYS A 142 -5.53 3.79 12.10
C LYS A 142 -4.95 5.13 12.51
N ASP A 143 -3.74 5.13 13.08
CA ASP A 143 -3.03 6.34 13.49
C ASP A 143 -2.83 7.28 12.29
N GLN A 144 -2.40 6.75 11.13
CA GLN A 144 -2.24 7.52 9.90
C GLN A 144 -3.57 8.09 9.37
N LEU A 145 -4.64 7.30 9.39
CA LEU A 145 -5.96 7.76 8.96
C LEU A 145 -6.50 8.86 9.88
N ILE A 146 -6.32 8.76 11.19
CA ILE A 146 -6.78 9.77 12.14
C ILE A 146 -5.97 11.07 12.00
N GLU A 147 -4.64 10.97 11.92
CA GLU A 147 -3.73 12.12 11.82
C GLU A 147 -3.95 12.90 10.51
N ASN A 148 -4.16 12.19 9.41
CA ASN A 148 -4.33 12.77 8.09
C ASN A 148 -5.79 13.11 7.72
N ASN A 149 -6.74 12.92 8.63
CA ASN A 149 -8.13 13.25 8.42
C ASN A 149 -8.38 14.74 8.56
N ASN A 150 -7.97 15.53 7.56
CA ASN A 150 -8.10 16.99 7.55
C ASN A 150 -8.37 17.53 6.13
N SER A 151 -8.81 18.78 6.05
CA SER A 151 -9.22 19.42 4.81
C SER A 151 -8.11 19.55 3.77
N THR A 152 -6.86 19.65 4.19
CA THR A 152 -5.70 19.73 3.27
C THR A 152 -5.55 18.42 2.51
N ILE A 153 -5.54 17.30 3.22
CA ILE A 153 -5.42 15.96 2.63
C ILE A 153 -6.66 15.63 1.77
N TYR A 154 -7.86 16.04 2.20
CA TYR A 154 -9.06 15.89 1.37
C TYR A 154 -8.90 16.61 0.03
N GLY A 155 -8.34 17.83 0.05
CA GLY A 155 -8.05 18.60 -1.17
C GLY A 155 -6.99 17.92 -2.06
N GLU A 156 -5.94 17.39 -1.48
CA GLU A 156 -4.86 16.67 -2.20
C GLU A 156 -5.37 15.37 -2.86
N LEU A 157 -6.26 14.66 -2.18
CA LEU A 157 -6.88 13.43 -2.69
C LEU A 157 -8.07 13.71 -3.63
N GLY A 158 -8.55 14.96 -3.71
CA GLY A 158 -9.70 15.33 -4.52
C GLY A 158 -11.04 14.79 -3.98
N VAL A 159 -11.11 14.46 -2.68
CA VAL A 159 -12.30 13.88 -2.04
C VAL A 159 -13.04 14.93 -1.20
N LYS A 160 -14.34 14.72 -1.01
CA LYS A 160 -15.21 15.67 -0.30
C LYS A 160 -15.85 15.07 0.96
N SER A 161 -15.82 13.76 1.12
CA SER A 161 -16.49 13.05 2.20
C SER A 161 -15.56 12.09 2.92
N PHE A 162 -15.88 11.77 4.18
CA PHE A 162 -15.07 10.87 5.00
C PHE A 162 -14.92 9.45 4.43
N PRO A 163 -15.98 8.75 3.95
CA PRO A 163 -15.80 7.41 3.38
C PRO A 163 -14.89 7.42 2.14
N ARG A 164 -15.03 8.44 1.29
CA ARG A 164 -14.13 8.65 0.14
C ARG A 164 -12.69 8.93 0.56
N TYR A 165 -12.50 9.72 1.62
CA TYR A 165 -11.18 9.95 2.17
C TYR A 165 -10.52 8.65 2.62
N VAL A 166 -11.21 7.84 3.43
CA VAL A 166 -10.66 6.57 3.92
C VAL A 166 -10.34 5.65 2.76
N ALA A 167 -11.23 5.56 1.78
CA ALA A 167 -11.04 4.73 0.60
C ALA A 167 -9.83 5.17 -0.22
N ALA A 168 -9.77 6.44 -0.63
CA ALA A 168 -8.66 6.96 -1.42
C ALA A 168 -7.31 6.87 -0.69
N TYR A 169 -7.29 7.18 0.61
CA TYR A 169 -6.08 7.11 1.42
C TYR A 169 -5.61 5.66 1.60
N ALA A 170 -6.51 4.72 1.93
CA ALA A 170 -6.19 3.32 2.07
C ALA A 170 -5.73 2.70 0.74
N SER A 171 -6.41 2.99 -0.38
CA SER A 171 -6.01 2.56 -1.71
C SER A 171 -4.60 3.06 -2.06
N HIS A 172 -4.31 4.32 -1.78
CA HIS A 172 -2.98 4.89 -2.02
C HIS A 172 -1.89 4.18 -1.21
N LEU A 173 -2.14 3.85 0.05
CA LEU A 173 -1.21 3.11 0.90
C LEU A 173 -0.99 1.68 0.39
N VAL A 174 -2.06 0.96 0.05
CA VAL A 174 -1.98 -0.41 -0.47
C VAL A 174 -1.26 -0.45 -1.80
N LEU A 175 -1.56 0.47 -2.71
CA LEU A 175 -0.87 0.57 -4.00
C LEU A 175 0.62 0.88 -3.85
N ASN A 176 0.98 1.79 -2.94
CA ASN A 176 2.39 2.08 -2.67
C ASN A 176 3.12 0.86 -2.11
N LEU A 177 2.50 0.12 -1.20
CA LEU A 177 3.07 -1.10 -0.66
C LEU A 177 3.21 -2.18 -1.73
N LEU A 178 2.19 -2.39 -2.56
CA LEU A 178 2.21 -3.34 -3.66
C LEU A 178 3.28 -2.98 -4.69
N SER A 179 3.35 -1.71 -5.07
CA SER A 179 4.38 -1.18 -5.98
C SER A 179 5.78 -1.41 -5.44
N PHE A 180 5.98 -1.15 -4.14
CA PHE A 180 7.26 -1.40 -3.50
C PHE A 180 7.64 -2.89 -3.56
N LEU A 181 6.72 -3.79 -3.23
CA LEU A 181 6.97 -5.24 -3.29
C LEU A 181 7.30 -5.72 -4.70
N VAL A 182 6.51 -5.31 -5.69
CA VAL A 182 6.74 -5.66 -7.11
C VAL A 182 8.08 -5.11 -7.57
N THR A 183 8.38 -3.85 -7.28
CA THR A 183 9.64 -3.20 -7.66
C THR A 183 10.83 -3.88 -6.98
N PHE A 184 10.70 -4.25 -5.71
CA PHE A 184 11.74 -4.94 -4.97
C PHE A 184 12.06 -6.31 -5.57
N LEU A 185 11.04 -7.10 -5.94
CA LEU A 185 11.23 -8.37 -6.63
C LEU A 185 11.91 -8.19 -8.00
N LEU A 186 11.46 -7.21 -8.78
CA LEU A 186 12.08 -6.89 -10.07
C LEU A 186 13.54 -6.47 -9.92
N ALA A 187 13.84 -5.62 -8.93
CA ALA A 187 15.21 -5.18 -8.65
C ALA A 187 16.13 -6.36 -8.26
N ILE A 188 15.65 -7.30 -7.44
CA ILE A 188 16.41 -8.50 -7.09
C ILE A 188 16.71 -9.35 -8.35
N ILE A 189 15.72 -9.54 -9.21
CA ILE A 189 15.89 -10.31 -10.45
C ILE A 189 16.92 -9.64 -11.36
N LEU A 190 16.81 -8.31 -11.55
CA LEU A 190 17.74 -7.54 -12.38
C LEU A 190 19.17 -7.58 -11.85
N VAL A 191 19.35 -7.39 -10.53
CA VAL A 191 20.68 -7.46 -9.92
C VAL A 191 21.28 -8.85 -10.02
N LYS A 192 20.49 -9.90 -9.79
CA LYS A 192 20.97 -11.30 -9.99
C LYS A 192 21.32 -11.59 -11.44
N ALA A 193 20.54 -11.14 -12.40
CA ALA A 193 20.82 -11.30 -13.81
C ALA A 193 22.13 -10.58 -14.21
N LEU A 194 22.33 -9.36 -13.70
CA LEU A 194 23.55 -8.59 -13.93
C LEU A 194 24.77 -9.29 -13.32
N MET A 195 24.66 -9.78 -12.10
CA MET A 195 25.74 -10.52 -11.44
C MET A 195 26.09 -11.81 -12.19
N PHE A 196 25.08 -12.52 -12.69
CA PHE A 196 25.28 -13.72 -13.51
C PHE A 196 25.98 -13.37 -14.83
N ALA A 197 25.58 -12.31 -15.52
CA ALA A 197 26.22 -11.86 -16.75
C ALA A 197 27.70 -11.47 -16.52
N VAL A 198 27.99 -10.76 -15.43
CA VAL A 198 29.37 -10.38 -15.06
C VAL A 198 30.21 -11.63 -14.77
N ASN A 199 29.66 -12.66 -14.12
CA ASN A 199 30.37 -13.90 -13.83
C ASN A 199 30.75 -14.68 -15.10
N ILE A 200 29.83 -14.72 -16.11
CA ILE A 200 30.08 -15.35 -17.39
C ILE A 200 31.18 -14.63 -18.19
N ILE A 201 31.22 -13.29 -18.12
CA ILE A 201 32.23 -12.50 -18.86
C ILE A 201 33.61 -12.57 -18.17
N GLY A 202 33.62 -12.90 -16.86
CA GLY A 202 34.84 -12.97 -16.04
C GLY A 202 35.53 -14.34 -16.06
N GLU A 203 34.91 -15.37 -16.64
CA GLU A 203 35.51 -16.69 -16.92
C GLU A 203 36.16 -16.70 -18.32
#